data_d10af05a69a1f1f1cd00534c7c12651e
#
_entry.id   d10af05a69a1f1f1cd00534c7c12651e
#
_cell.length_a   1.000
_cell.length_b   1.000
_cell.length_c   1.000
_cell.angle_alpha   90.00
_cell.angle_beta   90.00
_cell.angle_gamma   90.00
#
_symmetry.space_group_name_H-M   'P 1'
#
loop_
_entity.id
_entity.type
_entity.pdbx_description
1 polymer ?
#
loop_
_entity_poly.entity_id
_entity_poly.type
_entity_poly.pdbx_seq_one_letter_code
_entity_poly.pdbx_strand_id
1 'polypeptide(L)' 'KSENLVRYFADFVIENKIVVELKVVKKLTYSHARQLLAYLRSSGIKLGILLYFTSEGVKYRRVLNSHATAN' A
#
# COMPACT_ATOMS: atom_id res chain seq x y z
N LYS A 1 -2.19 -6.57 -23.68
CA LYS A 1 -2.22 -6.13 -23.27
C LYS A 1 -2.45 -5.38 -22.70
N SER A 2 -2.86 -5.12 -22.79
CA SER A 2 -2.91 -4.33 -22.32
C SER A 2 -3.03 -4.05 -21.54
N GLU A 3 -3.24 -4.36 -21.59
CA GLU A 3 -3.09 -4.19 -20.91
C GLU A 3 -2.55 -4.10 -19.94
N ASN A 4 -2.28 -3.88 -20.09
CA ASN A 4 -1.34 -3.60 -19.09
C ASN A 4 -1.46 -2.35 -18.40
N LEU A 5 -2.57 -1.88 -18.34
CA LEU A 5 -2.85 -0.81 -17.47
C LEU A 5 -2.86 -1.37 -16.10
N VAL A 6 -1.83 -1.07 -15.38
CA VAL A 6 -1.78 -1.47 -14.02
C VAL A 6 -2.75 -0.60 -13.28
N ARG A 7 -3.82 -1.18 -12.89
CA ARG A 7 -4.72 -0.51 -11.99
C ARG A 7 -4.35 -0.88 -10.58
N TYR A 8 -4.21 0.11 -9.75
CA TYR A 8 -3.95 -0.14 -8.35
C TYR A 8 -5.20 0.13 -7.55
N PHE A 9 -5.66 -0.88 -6.84
CA PHE A 9 -6.81 -0.73 -5.97
C PHE A 9 -6.37 -1.06 -4.55
N ALA A 10 -6.67 -0.16 -3.64
CA ALA A 10 -6.44 -0.44 -2.23
C ALA A 10 -7.46 -1.45 -1.76
N ASP A 11 -7.05 -2.38 -0.92
CA ASP A 11 -7.99 -3.34 -0.37
C ASP A 11 -8.93 -2.69 0.62
N PHE A 12 -8.40 -1.79 1.46
CA PHE A 12 -9.21 -1.09 2.44
C PHE A 12 -8.74 0.34 2.56
N VAL A 13 -9.70 1.26 2.65
CA VAL A 13 -9.40 2.65 3.00
C VAL A 13 -10.25 2.96 4.23
N ILE A 14 -9.59 3.27 5.32
CA ILE A 14 -10.25 3.45 6.60
C ILE A 14 -10.36 4.93 6.90
N GLU A 15 -11.57 5.45 6.90
CA GLU A 15 -11.89 6.85 7.24
C GLU A 15 -11.07 7.87 6.46
N ASN A 16 -10.67 7.53 5.25
CA ASN A 16 -9.81 8.37 4.42
C ASN A 16 -8.49 8.74 5.10
N LYS A 17 -8.08 7.96 6.07
CA LYS A 17 -6.86 8.25 6.83
C LYS A 17 -5.80 7.17 6.69
N ILE A 18 -6.21 5.94 6.45
CA ILE A 18 -5.30 4.81 6.39
C ILE A 18 -5.68 3.94 5.22
N VAL A 19 -4.69 3.56 4.44
CA VAL A 19 -4.86 2.58 3.36
C VAL A 19 -4.22 1.28 3.81
N VAL A 20 -4.96 0.18 3.71
CA VAL A 20 -4.44 -1.13 4.04
C VAL A 20 -4.41 -1.97 2.78
N GLU A 21 -3.27 -2.56 2.51
CA GLU A 21 -3.06 -3.39 1.34
C GLU A 21 -2.59 -4.78 1.79
N LEU A 22 -3.24 -5.82 1.27
CA LEU A 22 -2.90 -7.19 1.61
C LEU A 22 -2.10 -7.81 0.48
N LYS A 23 -1.05 -8.54 0.83
CA LYS A 23 -0.22 -9.24 -0.16
C LYS A 23 0.08 -10.64 0.33
N VAL A 24 0.00 -11.59 -0.58
CA VAL A 24 0.47 -12.96 -0.32
C VAL A 24 1.73 -13.12 -1.16
N VAL A 25 2.88 -13.09 -0.52
CA VAL A 25 4.15 -13.09 -1.23
C VAL A 25 5.16 -13.93 -0.48
N LYS A 26 6.09 -14.50 -1.22
CA LYS A 26 7.19 -15.20 -0.57
C LYS A 26 8.11 -14.19 0.10
N LYS A 27 8.21 -13.02 -0.50
CA LYS A 27 9.14 -12.02 -0.03
C LYS A 27 8.59 -10.65 -0.41
N LEU A 28 8.60 -9.74 0.53
CA LEU A 28 8.17 -8.38 0.26
C LEU A 28 9.27 -7.68 -0.55
N THR A 29 8.87 -7.06 -1.65
CA THR A 29 9.82 -6.30 -2.46
C THR A 29 9.56 -4.81 -2.29
N TYR A 30 10.57 -4.05 -2.63
CA TYR A 30 10.49 -2.60 -2.55
C TYR A 30 9.38 -2.04 -3.45
N SER A 31 9.10 -2.72 -4.56
CA SER A 31 8.07 -2.25 -5.48
C SER A 31 6.69 -2.24 -4.85
N HIS A 32 6.41 -3.14 -3.93
CA HIS A 32 5.12 -3.14 -3.24
C HIS A 32 4.93 -1.87 -2.42
N ALA A 33 5.97 -1.48 -1.71
CA ALA A 33 5.92 -0.25 -0.90
C ALA A 33 5.80 0.97 -1.80
N ARG A 34 6.48 0.97 -2.94
CA ARG A 34 6.42 2.10 -3.86
C ARG A 34 5.04 2.25 -4.49
N GLN A 35 4.40 1.14 -4.82
CA GLN A 35 3.04 1.19 -5.34
C GLN A 35 2.08 1.79 -4.32
N LEU A 36 2.21 1.36 -3.08
CA LEU A 36 1.36 1.90 -2.03
C LEU A 36 1.63 3.39 -1.83
N LEU A 37 2.89 3.78 -1.83
CA LEU A 37 3.24 5.19 -1.68
C LEU A 37 2.67 6.04 -2.82
N ALA A 38 2.71 5.53 -4.04
CA ALA A 38 2.14 6.25 -5.17
C ALA A 38 0.63 6.44 -4.99
N TYR A 39 -0.05 5.43 -4.48
CA TYR A 39 -1.46 5.55 -4.22
C TYR A 39 -1.73 6.59 -3.13
N LEU A 40 -0.93 6.57 -2.07
CA LEU A 40 -1.09 7.54 -0.99
C LEU A 40 -0.90 8.97 -1.50
N ARG A 41 0.08 9.17 -2.37
CA ARG A 41 0.34 10.50 -2.91
C ARG A 41 -0.82 10.99 -3.78
N SER A 42 -1.38 10.12 -4.60
CA SER A 42 -2.47 10.53 -5.46
C SER A 42 -3.77 10.74 -4.69
N SER A 43 -3.96 10.06 -3.58
CA SER A 43 -5.18 10.17 -2.79
C SER A 43 -5.07 11.17 -1.65
N GLY A 44 -3.86 11.64 -1.34
CA GLY A 44 -3.66 12.57 -0.24
C GLY A 44 -3.71 11.94 1.13
N ILE A 45 -3.67 10.61 1.19
CA ILE A 45 -3.71 9.92 2.47
C ILE A 45 -2.30 9.76 3.00
N LYS A 46 -2.14 9.92 4.31
CA LYS A 46 -0.83 9.98 4.91
C LYS A 46 -0.22 8.62 5.23
N LEU A 47 -1.03 7.66 5.66
CA LEU A 47 -0.52 6.39 6.17
C LEU A 47 -1.03 5.22 5.37
N GLY A 48 -0.11 4.33 4.98
CA GLY A 48 -0.47 3.05 4.40
C GLY A 48 0.13 1.93 5.24
N ILE A 49 -0.56 0.83 5.27
CA ILE A 49 -0.11 -0.39 5.94
C ILE A 49 -0.10 -1.50 4.91
N LEU A 50 1.06 -2.10 4.74
CA LEU A 50 1.21 -3.27 3.89
C LEU A 50 1.22 -4.48 4.80
N LEU A 51 0.16 -5.30 4.70
CA LEU A 51 0.12 -6.57 5.42
C LEU A 51 0.49 -7.65 4.43
N TYR A 52 1.47 -8.47 4.78
CA TYR A 52 1.86 -9.53 3.86
C TYR A 52 1.99 -10.85 4.59
N PHE A 53 1.56 -11.88 3.88
CA PHE A 53 1.46 -13.22 4.41
C PHE A 53 2.57 -14.04 3.78
N THR A 54 3.47 -14.53 4.59
CA THR A 54 4.59 -15.35 4.14
C THR A 54 4.48 -16.72 4.77
N SER A 55 5.37 -17.64 4.36
CA SER A 55 5.40 -18.95 4.99
C SER A 55 5.78 -18.88 6.46
N GLU A 56 6.34 -17.74 6.91
CA GLU A 56 6.74 -17.56 8.30
C GLU A 56 5.70 -16.80 9.11
N GLY A 57 4.55 -16.48 8.50
CA GLY A 57 3.48 -15.79 9.20
C GLY A 57 3.15 -14.46 8.59
N VAL A 58 2.39 -13.68 9.32
CA VAL A 58 1.92 -12.38 8.87
C VAL A 58 2.89 -11.32 9.34
N LYS A 59 3.27 -10.45 8.41
CA LYS A 59 4.16 -9.33 8.71
C LYS A 59 3.52 -8.06 8.18
N TYR A 60 4.05 -6.93 8.61
CA TYR A 60 3.51 -5.67 8.13
C TYR A 60 4.61 -4.64 7.95
N ARG A 61 4.30 -3.64 7.13
CA ARG A 61 5.19 -2.53 6.92
C ARG A 61 4.37 -1.26 6.79
N ARG A 62 4.77 -0.22 7.49
CA ARG A 62 4.13 1.09 7.36
C ARG A 62 4.78 1.86 6.23
N VAL A 63 3.96 2.57 5.48
CA VAL A 63 4.42 3.44 4.41
C VAL A 63 3.85 4.82 4.68
N LEU A 64 4.72 5.80 4.82
CA LEU A 64 4.29 7.16 5.13
C LEU A 64 4.39 8.04 3.92
N ASN A 65 3.34 8.81 3.68
CA ASN A 65 3.33 9.83 2.66
C ASN A 65 3.64 11.16 3.33
N SER A 66 4.91 11.55 3.32
CA SER A 66 5.33 12.77 3.99
C SER A 66 4.84 14.03 3.27
N HIS A 67 4.27 13.88 2.08
CA HIS A 67 3.73 15.00 1.32
C HIS A 67 2.26 15.26 1.59
N ALA A 68 1.61 14.39 2.36
CA ALA A 68 0.20 14.60 2.67
C ALA A 68 0.05 15.72 3.68
N THR A 69 -1.05 16.48 3.54
CA THR A 69 -1.34 17.49 4.53
C THR A 69 -1.73 16.82 5.83
N ALA A 70 -1.39 17.48 6.91
CA ALA A 70 -1.74 16.97 8.22
C ALA A 70 -3.20 17.26 8.48
N ASN A 71 -3.98 16.30 8.55
CA ASN A 71 -5.33 16.30 9.08
C ASN A 71 -6.08 15.09 8.65
#